data_5e8fcf308a320f6ba3843a3a2d2a9beb
#
_entry.id   5e8fcf308a320f6ba3843a3a2d2a9beb
#
_cell.length_a   1.000
_cell.length_b   1.000
_cell.length_c   1.000
_cell.angle_alpha   90.00
_cell.angle_beta   90.00
_cell.angle_gamma   90.00
#
_symmetry.space_group_name_H-M   'P 1'
#
loop_
_entity.id
_entity.type
_entity.pdbx_description
1 polymer ?
#
loop_
_entity_poly.entity_id
_entity_poly.type
_entity_poly.pdbx_seq_one_letter_code
_entity_poly.pdbx_strand_id
1 'polypeptide(L)'
;YSPEMVDGLTVGYGQGDVETTTGTKLDDTAMYLKYTYGSVTVGYQENERSAAATSNAIDFEAFGISYAVSDNITVAYNQSESKNGADADVQEASGISASFTSGGMTIAGVMNDVDNVAFDSANDTEGYELNIAFAF
;
A
#
# COMPACT_ATOMS: atom_id res chain seq x y z
N TYR A 1 -0.36 5.46 16.89
CA TYR A 1 0.54 5.68 18.02
C TYR A 1 1.96 5.89 17.53
N SER A 2 2.62 6.94 17.99
CA SER A 2 4.03 7.22 17.72
C SER A 2 4.77 7.09 19.04
N PRO A 3 5.54 6.02 19.25
CA PRO A 3 6.29 5.85 20.49
C PRO A 3 7.42 6.90 20.57
N GLU A 4 7.42 7.68 21.63
CA GLU A 4 8.45 8.72 21.88
C GLU A 4 9.87 8.16 22.03
N MET A 5 10.01 6.84 22.20
CA MET A 5 11.30 6.19 22.39
C MET A 5 12.10 5.95 21.10
N VAL A 6 11.46 6.07 19.94
CA VAL A 6 12.11 5.88 18.62
C VAL A 6 11.67 7.01 17.69
N ASP A 7 12.57 7.96 17.51
CA ASP A 7 12.33 9.07 16.58
C ASP A 7 12.14 8.54 15.16
N GLY A 8 11.16 9.11 14.44
CA GLY A 8 10.81 8.70 13.09
C GLY A 8 9.92 7.46 12.98
N LEU A 9 9.63 6.73 14.08
CA LEU A 9 8.77 5.57 14.06
C LEU A 9 7.30 5.94 14.32
N THR A 10 6.43 5.43 13.45
CA THR A 10 4.97 5.47 13.64
C THR A 10 4.43 4.06 13.50
N VAL A 11 3.57 3.65 14.41
CA VAL A 11 2.85 2.39 14.34
C VAL A 11 1.36 2.65 14.54
N GLY A 12 0.53 1.88 13.86
CA GLY A 12 -0.90 1.92 14.01
C GLY A 12 -1.49 0.52 14.03
N TYR A 13 -2.54 0.37 14.81
CA TYR A 13 -3.33 -0.85 14.88
C TYR A 13 -4.80 -0.48 14.96
N GLY A 14 -5.63 -1.17 14.20
CA GLY A 14 -7.08 -1.05 14.20
C GLY A 14 -7.74 -2.41 14.17
N GLN A 15 -8.88 -2.52 14.83
CA GLN A 15 -9.71 -3.72 14.79
C GLN A 15 -11.17 -3.28 14.72
N GLY A 16 -11.95 -4.00 13.93
CA GLY A 16 -13.38 -3.80 13.80
C GLY A 16 -14.09 -5.09 13.44
N ASP A 17 -15.39 -5.10 13.61
CA ASP A 17 -16.24 -6.18 13.16
C ASP A 17 -17.43 -5.64 12.36
N VAL A 18 -17.83 -6.38 11.36
CA VAL A 18 -19.00 -6.09 10.51
C VAL A 18 -19.91 -7.30 10.49
N GLU A 19 -21.16 -7.11 10.80
CA GLU A 19 -22.18 -8.15 10.61
C GLU A 19 -22.91 -7.92 9.30
N THR A 20 -22.88 -8.91 8.42
CA THR A 20 -23.62 -8.86 7.16
C THR A 20 -25.12 -9.04 7.38
N THR A 21 -25.95 -8.61 6.42
CA THR A 21 -27.40 -8.81 6.44
C THR A 21 -27.84 -10.27 6.56
N THR A 22 -26.95 -11.21 6.28
CA THR A 22 -27.18 -12.66 6.43
C THR A 22 -26.69 -13.22 7.77
N GLY A 23 -26.21 -12.34 8.68
CA GLY A 23 -25.74 -12.73 10.02
C GLY A 23 -24.32 -13.31 10.06
N THR A 24 -23.55 -13.19 8.98
CA THR A 24 -22.14 -13.59 8.97
C THR A 24 -21.31 -12.47 9.60
N LYS A 25 -20.53 -12.81 10.63
CA LYS A 25 -19.53 -11.91 11.22
C LYS A 25 -18.26 -11.92 10.39
N LEU A 26 -17.74 -10.73 10.14
CA LEU A 26 -16.44 -10.47 9.54
C LEU A 26 -15.64 -9.67 10.57
N ASP A 27 -14.46 -10.17 10.91
CA ASP A 27 -13.54 -9.48 11.81
C ASP A 27 -12.42 -8.87 10.96
N ASP A 28 -12.28 -7.55 11.01
CA ASP A 28 -11.27 -6.79 10.29
C ASP A 28 -10.17 -6.35 11.24
N THR A 29 -8.92 -6.60 10.87
CA THR A 29 -7.75 -6.06 11.53
C THR A 29 -6.88 -5.28 10.54
N ALA A 30 -6.26 -4.21 11.01
CA ALA A 30 -5.31 -3.44 10.25
C ALA A 30 -4.12 -3.05 11.12
N MET A 31 -2.93 -3.24 10.59
CA MET A 31 -1.68 -2.87 11.23
C MET A 31 -0.79 -2.13 10.23
N TYR A 32 -0.10 -1.09 10.68
CA TYR A 32 0.94 -0.48 9.87
C TYR A 32 2.13 -0.03 10.73
N LEU A 33 3.28 0.01 10.09
CA LEU A 33 4.50 0.57 10.60
C LEU A 33 5.11 1.50 9.55
N LYS A 34 5.54 2.67 9.97
CA LYS A 34 6.32 3.60 9.15
C LYS A 34 7.53 4.06 9.95
N TYR A 35 8.70 4.01 9.32
CA TYR A 35 9.95 4.48 9.92
C TYR A 35 10.67 5.42 8.95
N THR A 36 11.04 6.59 9.45
CA THR A 36 11.81 7.58 8.70
C THR A 36 13.15 7.80 9.38
N TYR A 37 14.22 7.61 8.64
CA TYR A 37 15.58 7.91 9.08
C TYR A 37 16.32 8.70 8.00
N GLY A 38 16.65 9.95 8.31
CA GLY A 38 17.25 10.86 7.35
C GLY A 38 16.37 11.04 6.12
N SER A 39 16.91 10.73 4.95
CA SER A 39 16.21 10.85 3.67
C SER A 39 15.42 9.59 3.27
N VAL A 40 15.44 8.54 4.08
CA VAL A 40 14.78 7.26 3.78
C VAL A 40 13.53 7.11 4.63
N THR A 41 12.42 6.73 4.02
CA THR A 41 11.22 6.29 4.71
C THR A 41 10.86 4.88 4.22
N VAL A 42 10.60 3.97 5.16
CA VAL A 42 10.06 2.64 4.90
C VAL A 42 8.69 2.51 5.54
N GLY A 43 7.82 1.76 4.89
CA GLY A 43 6.48 1.49 5.39
C GLY A 43 6.10 0.04 5.16
N TYR A 44 5.35 -0.52 6.09
CA TYR A 44 4.71 -1.82 6.00
C TYR A 44 3.28 -1.71 6.49
N GLN A 45 2.37 -2.37 5.81
CA GLN A 45 0.97 -2.45 6.18
C GLN A 45 0.46 -3.86 5.98
N GLU A 46 -0.37 -4.31 6.89
CA GLU A 46 -1.08 -5.58 6.83
C GLU A 46 -2.54 -5.34 7.21
N ASN A 47 -3.45 -5.86 6.39
CA ASN A 47 -4.87 -5.85 6.66
C ASN A 47 -5.39 -7.27 6.49
N GLU A 48 -6.13 -7.75 7.46
CA GLU A 48 -6.74 -9.07 7.44
C GLU A 48 -8.25 -8.92 7.66
N ARG A 49 -9.01 -9.60 6.82
CA ARG A 49 -10.43 -9.85 7.04
C ARG A 49 -10.63 -11.34 7.23
N SER A 50 -10.99 -11.76 8.44
CA SER A 50 -11.40 -13.12 8.70
C SER A 50 -12.91 -13.29 8.69
N ALA A 51 -13.34 -14.41 8.17
CA ALA A 51 -14.76 -14.77 8.06
C ALA A 51 -14.97 -16.27 8.36
N ALA A 52 -16.18 -16.61 8.81
CA ALA A 52 -16.55 -18.00 9.03
C ALA A 52 -16.52 -18.85 7.74
N ALA A 53 -16.70 -18.22 6.59
CA ALA A 53 -16.51 -18.81 5.27
C ALA A 53 -15.24 -18.27 4.64
N THR A 54 -14.31 -19.13 4.23
CA THR A 54 -13.03 -18.77 3.62
C THR A 54 -13.19 -17.91 2.36
N SER A 55 -14.31 -18.03 1.63
CA SER A 55 -14.63 -17.22 0.46
C SER A 55 -14.77 -15.71 0.74
N ASN A 56 -14.86 -15.31 2.00
CA ASN A 56 -14.95 -13.90 2.40
C ASN A 56 -13.72 -13.41 3.16
N ALA A 57 -12.72 -14.26 3.35
CA ALA A 57 -11.45 -13.88 3.96
C ALA A 57 -10.61 -13.10 2.92
N ILE A 58 -9.95 -12.06 3.36
CA ILE A 58 -9.06 -11.24 2.54
C ILE A 58 -7.83 -10.92 3.37
N ASP A 59 -6.66 -11.22 2.82
CA ASP A 59 -5.37 -10.80 3.38
C ASP A 59 -4.73 -9.81 2.41
N PHE A 60 -4.25 -8.70 2.93
CA PHE A 60 -3.53 -7.69 2.18
C PHE A 60 -2.26 -7.29 2.91
N GLU A 61 -1.15 -7.36 2.22
CA GLU A 61 0.15 -6.90 2.70
C GLU A 61 0.71 -5.86 1.74
N ALA A 62 1.35 -4.83 2.25
CA ALA A 62 2.03 -3.82 1.46
C ALA A 62 3.34 -3.39 2.09
N PHE A 63 4.34 -3.21 1.25
CA PHE A 63 5.64 -2.67 1.62
C PHE A 63 5.97 -1.49 0.71
N GLY A 64 6.59 -0.46 1.27
CA GLY A 64 7.05 0.70 0.52
C GLY A 64 8.35 1.25 1.06
N ILE A 65 9.17 1.78 0.15
CA ILE A 65 10.36 2.54 0.47
C ILE A 65 10.40 3.80 -0.36
N SER A 66 10.72 4.94 0.25
CA SER A 66 10.98 6.19 -0.46
C SER A 66 12.31 6.79 -0.02
N TYR A 67 12.96 7.46 -0.97
CA TYR A 67 14.23 8.12 -0.77
C TYR A 67 14.19 9.56 -1.32
N ALA A 68 14.38 10.53 -0.45
CA ALA A 68 14.59 11.92 -0.84
C ALA A 68 16.05 12.08 -1.33
N VAL A 69 16.23 12.04 -2.66
CA VAL A 69 17.54 12.20 -3.31
C VAL A 69 18.09 13.59 -3.08
N SER A 70 17.21 14.59 -3.03
CA SER A 70 17.47 15.98 -2.70
C SER A 70 16.21 16.63 -2.13
N ASP A 71 16.29 17.90 -1.74
CA ASP A 71 15.12 18.67 -1.29
C ASP A 71 13.99 18.73 -2.35
N ASN A 72 14.32 18.48 -3.59
CA ASN A 72 13.41 18.63 -4.72
C ASN A 72 13.06 17.31 -5.41
N ILE A 73 13.79 16.23 -5.15
CA ILE A 73 13.64 14.95 -5.86
C ILE A 73 13.39 13.83 -4.86
N THR A 74 12.31 13.10 -5.08
CA THR A 74 12.00 11.88 -4.34
C THR A 74 11.78 10.73 -5.31
N VAL A 75 12.29 9.56 -4.96
CA VAL A 75 12.01 8.30 -5.63
C VAL A 75 11.38 7.33 -4.64
N ALA A 76 10.47 6.48 -5.12
CA ALA A 76 9.84 5.49 -4.27
C ALA A 76 9.57 4.19 -5.03
N TYR A 77 9.56 3.10 -4.29
CA TYR A 77 9.12 1.78 -4.72
C TYR A 77 8.08 1.26 -3.74
N ASN A 78 7.08 0.60 -4.23
CA ASN A 78 6.08 -0.10 -3.44
C ASN A 78 5.75 -1.46 -4.05
N GLN A 79 5.35 -2.37 -3.20
CA GLN A 79 4.83 -3.69 -3.56
C GLN A 79 3.67 -4.02 -2.62
N SER A 80 2.65 -4.68 -3.15
CA SER A 80 1.56 -5.21 -2.35
C SER A 80 1.09 -6.56 -2.88
N GLU A 81 0.60 -7.38 -1.96
CA GLU A 81 -0.04 -8.65 -2.24
C GLU A 81 -1.45 -8.63 -1.66
N SER A 82 -2.38 -9.21 -2.39
CA SER A 82 -3.75 -9.42 -1.95
C SER A 82 -4.14 -10.87 -2.20
N LYS A 83 -4.65 -11.52 -1.15
CA LYS A 83 -5.18 -12.89 -1.20
C LYS A 83 -6.67 -12.84 -0.91
N ASN A 84 -7.43 -13.56 -1.70
CA ASN A 84 -8.84 -13.82 -1.43
C ASN A 84 -8.97 -15.29 -1.07
N GLY A 85 -9.52 -15.60 0.08
CA GLY A 85 -9.55 -16.97 0.61
C GLY A 85 -10.29 -17.99 -0.25
N ALA A 86 -11.02 -17.55 -1.28
CA ALA A 86 -11.69 -18.43 -2.25
C ALA A 86 -10.81 -18.76 -3.47
N ASP A 87 -9.80 -17.96 -3.74
CA ASP A 87 -9.01 -18.03 -4.95
C ASP A 87 -7.62 -18.64 -4.67
N ALA A 88 -7.09 -19.35 -5.67
CA ALA A 88 -5.78 -20.00 -5.57
C ALA A 88 -4.64 -19.01 -5.91
N ASP A 89 -4.96 -17.98 -6.70
CA ASP A 89 -3.98 -17.02 -7.18
C ASP A 89 -3.91 -15.80 -6.24
N VAL A 90 -2.73 -15.25 -6.10
CA VAL A 90 -2.44 -14.04 -5.33
C VAL A 90 -2.31 -12.89 -6.31
N GLN A 91 -3.04 -11.82 -6.11
CA GLN A 91 -2.83 -10.60 -6.88
C GLN A 91 -1.62 -9.86 -6.30
N GLU A 92 -0.62 -9.63 -7.12
CA GLU A 92 0.59 -8.89 -6.77
C GLU A 92 0.59 -7.55 -7.53
N ALA A 93 0.95 -6.47 -6.85
CA ALA A 93 1.13 -5.19 -7.49
C ALA A 93 2.46 -4.56 -7.07
N SER A 94 3.18 -4.00 -8.01
CA SER A 94 4.39 -3.25 -7.75
C SER A 94 4.39 -1.92 -8.48
N GLY A 95 5.14 -0.96 -7.96
CA GLY A 95 5.25 0.35 -8.58
C GLY A 95 6.55 1.06 -8.23
N ILE A 96 7.04 1.80 -9.20
CA ILE A 96 8.14 2.74 -9.01
C ILE A 96 7.67 4.14 -9.37
N SER A 97 8.02 5.12 -8.56
CA SER A 97 7.70 6.53 -8.82
C SER A 97 8.88 7.45 -8.60
N ALA A 98 8.85 8.56 -9.31
CA ALA A 98 9.78 9.66 -9.10
C ALA A 98 9.04 10.99 -9.18
N SER A 99 9.39 11.93 -8.31
CA SER A 99 8.83 13.28 -8.32
C SER A 99 9.93 14.33 -8.24
N PHE A 100 9.67 15.45 -8.92
CA PHE A 100 10.48 16.66 -8.87
C PHE A 100 9.61 17.85 -8.56
N THR A 101 9.97 18.60 -7.51
CA THR A 101 9.25 19.82 -7.11
C THR A 101 10.20 21.00 -7.16
N SER A 102 9.79 22.07 -7.83
CA SER A 102 10.56 23.33 -7.91
C SER A 102 9.61 24.52 -7.93
N GLY A 103 9.74 25.42 -6.96
CA GLY A 103 8.81 26.52 -6.76
C GLY A 103 7.39 26.00 -6.54
N GLY A 104 6.44 26.50 -7.32
CA GLY A 104 5.03 26.05 -7.29
C GLY A 104 4.72 24.90 -8.27
N MET A 105 5.70 24.24 -8.88
CA MET A 105 5.49 23.15 -9.84
C MET A 105 5.98 21.82 -9.28
N THR A 106 5.17 20.78 -9.47
CA THR A 106 5.55 19.39 -9.22
C THR A 106 5.34 18.57 -10.48
N ILE A 107 6.34 17.81 -10.88
CA ILE A 107 6.27 16.78 -11.93
C ILE A 107 6.45 15.44 -11.26
N ALA A 108 5.53 14.52 -11.48
CA ALA A 108 5.62 13.15 -10.93
C ALA A 108 5.32 12.13 -12.02
N GLY A 109 6.14 11.09 -12.07
CA GLY A 109 5.92 9.92 -12.91
C GLY A 109 5.77 8.66 -12.05
N VAL A 110 4.90 7.76 -12.48
CA VAL A 110 4.73 6.45 -11.87
C VAL A 110 4.64 5.39 -12.96
N MET A 111 5.21 4.22 -12.68
CA MET A 111 5.04 3.00 -13.46
C MET A 111 4.53 1.92 -12.49
N ASN A 112 3.50 1.23 -12.89
CA ASN A 112 2.87 0.17 -12.10
C ASN A 112 2.77 -1.10 -12.93
N ASP A 113 2.91 -2.21 -12.24
CA ASP A 113 2.70 -3.55 -12.75
C ASP A 113 1.79 -4.30 -11.77
N VAL A 114 0.81 -5.02 -12.29
CA VAL A 114 -0.12 -5.81 -11.50
C VAL A 114 -0.30 -7.17 -12.15
N ASP A 115 0.13 -8.21 -11.44
CA ASP A 115 -0.03 -9.60 -11.81
C ASP A 115 -1.30 -10.19 -11.18
N ASN A 116 -1.92 -11.12 -11.87
CA ASN A 116 -3.10 -11.85 -11.44
C ASN A 116 -4.28 -10.91 -11.07
N VAL A 117 -4.58 -9.96 -11.94
CA VAL A 117 -5.67 -8.99 -11.73
C VAL A 117 -6.98 -9.73 -11.48
N ALA A 118 -7.67 -9.36 -10.40
CA ALA A 118 -8.89 -10.01 -9.93
C ALA A 118 -8.68 -11.50 -9.58
N PHE A 119 -7.46 -11.87 -9.13
CA PHE A 119 -7.08 -13.24 -8.76
C PHE A 119 -7.14 -14.24 -9.92
N ASP A 120 -6.89 -13.80 -11.14
CA ASP A 120 -6.85 -14.61 -12.34
C ASP A 120 -5.44 -14.56 -12.94
N SER A 121 -4.72 -15.68 -12.90
CA SER A 121 -3.34 -15.82 -13.38
C SER A 121 -3.15 -15.61 -14.88
N ALA A 122 -4.22 -15.40 -15.64
CA ALA A 122 -4.16 -15.03 -17.05
C ALA A 122 -4.27 -13.51 -17.29
N ASN A 123 -4.48 -12.73 -16.24
CA ASN A 123 -4.73 -11.30 -16.33
C ASN A 123 -3.61 -10.50 -15.64
N ASP A 124 -2.71 -9.95 -16.44
CA ASP A 124 -1.67 -9.04 -15.97
C ASP A 124 -1.91 -7.66 -16.61
N THR A 125 -1.53 -6.61 -15.93
CA THR A 125 -1.63 -5.25 -16.46
C THR A 125 -0.46 -4.40 -16.01
N GLU A 126 0.03 -3.58 -16.91
CA GLU A 126 1.04 -2.56 -16.63
C GLU A 126 0.52 -1.18 -17.02
N GLY A 127 1.00 -0.16 -16.33
CA GLY A 127 0.60 1.21 -16.59
C GLY A 127 1.67 2.21 -16.23
N TYR A 128 1.57 3.38 -16.84
CA TYR A 128 2.36 4.53 -16.46
C TYR A 128 1.51 5.80 -16.44
N GLU A 129 1.86 6.71 -15.57
CA GLU A 129 1.23 8.02 -15.45
C GLU A 129 2.30 9.11 -15.33
N LEU A 130 2.05 10.24 -15.98
CA LEU A 130 2.79 11.47 -15.78
C LEU A 130 1.84 12.57 -15.33
N ASN A 131 2.11 13.13 -14.17
CA ASN A 131 1.34 14.22 -13.58
C ASN A 131 2.17 15.50 -13.50
N ILE A 132 1.56 16.64 -13.82
CA ILE A 132 2.16 17.96 -13.64
C ILE A 132 1.16 18.81 -12.87
N ALA A 133 1.55 19.27 -11.69
CA ALA A 133 0.74 20.10 -10.81
C ALA A 133 1.38 21.48 -10.61
N PHE A 134 0.55 22.52 -10.53
CA PHE A 134 0.98 23.89 -10.23
C PHE A 134 0.22 24.38 -8.99
N ALA A 135 0.94 24.98 -8.04
CA ALA A 135 0.38 25.69 -6.90
C ALA A 135 0.57 27.21 -7.12
N PHE A 136 -0.50 28.00 -7.01
CA PHE A 136 -0.51 29.48 -7.12
C PHE A 136 -1.18 30.10 -5.89
#